data_f04920dab438a5f573260078bba52a4f
#
_entry.id   f04920dab438a5f573260078bba52a4f
#
_cell.length_a   1.000
_cell.length_b   1.000
_cell.length_c   1.000
_cell.angle_alpha   90.00
_cell.angle_beta   90.00
_cell.angle_gamma   90.00
#
_symmetry.space_group_name_H-M   'P 1'
#
loop_
_entity.id
_entity.type
_entity.pdbx_description
1 polymer ?
#
loop_
_entity_poly.entity_id
_entity_poly.type
_entity_poly.pdbx_seq_one_letter_code
_entity_poly.pdbx_strand_id
1 'polypeptide(L)'
;MKINAEGLALIKEFEGLYLTAYQDAVGVLTIGYGVTNADASVIGRHITPGMKISRATAEEWLVECLDKKYMPLVMKYDNIYHWTENEASALCSFAYNIGSIKQLTDNGKRSKAVIAEKMLLYNKAGGKVLAGLTRRRKAERQLYLKSSHYTGTFPTLPPRGYYQLGDGYEKHKSYATNIKRVQKLANWILDRNLKVDGAYGPNTSKAVIDLQKKFGLPVNGCFGKKCLEASRNYKK
;
A
#
# COMPACT_ATOMS: atom_id res chain seq x y z
N MET A 1 2.32 -6.18 -2.01
CA MET A 1 2.13 -5.04 -1.07
C MET A 1 1.30 -5.52 0.11
N LYS A 2 1.49 -4.96 1.30
CA LYS A 2 0.66 -5.21 2.49
C LYS A 2 -0.12 -3.95 2.85
N ILE A 3 -1.19 -4.13 3.63
CA ILE A 3 -1.93 -2.98 4.14
C ILE A 3 -1.06 -2.19 5.13
N ASN A 4 -1.10 -0.85 5.07
CA ASN A 4 -0.39 -0.01 6.02
C ASN A 4 -1.17 0.17 7.34
N ALA A 5 -0.54 0.76 8.35
CA ALA A 5 -1.13 0.93 9.67
C ALA A 5 -2.42 1.77 9.65
N GLU A 6 -2.49 2.80 8.79
CA GLU A 6 -3.67 3.66 8.68
C GLU A 6 -4.87 2.93 8.06
N GLY A 7 -4.64 2.13 7.00
CA GLY A 7 -5.68 1.31 6.40
C GLY A 7 -6.18 0.22 7.35
N LEU A 8 -5.28 -0.40 8.11
CA LEU A 8 -5.66 -1.39 9.12
C LEU A 8 -6.49 -0.76 10.25
N ALA A 9 -6.09 0.43 10.74
CA ALA A 9 -6.83 1.16 11.76
C ALA A 9 -8.24 1.54 11.28
N LEU A 10 -8.35 1.99 10.02
CA LEU A 10 -9.63 2.33 9.41
C LEU A 10 -10.57 1.13 9.36
N ILE A 11 -10.10 -0.05 8.95
CA ILE A 11 -10.92 -1.26 8.92
C ILE A 11 -11.39 -1.62 10.34
N LYS A 12 -10.48 -1.63 11.32
CA LYS A 12 -10.80 -1.91 12.72
C LYS A 12 -11.86 -0.96 13.28
N GLU A 13 -11.82 0.33 12.94
CA GLU A 13 -12.79 1.34 13.37
C GLU A 13 -14.20 1.04 12.84
N PHE A 14 -14.31 0.67 11.56
CA PHE A 14 -15.63 0.50 10.93
C PHE A 14 -16.24 -0.88 11.12
N GLU A 15 -15.46 -1.93 11.34
CA GLU A 15 -15.97 -3.28 11.59
C GLU A 15 -16.34 -3.51 13.06
N GLY A 16 -15.67 -2.82 14.00
CA GLY A 16 -15.80 -3.13 15.43
C GLY A 16 -15.12 -4.44 15.80
N LEU A 17 -15.10 -4.78 17.09
CA LEU A 17 -14.45 -5.99 17.61
C LEU A 17 -15.41 -6.82 18.45
N TYR A 18 -15.65 -8.06 18.02
CA TYR A 18 -16.45 -9.04 18.73
C TYR A 18 -15.60 -10.27 19.07
N LEU A 19 -15.24 -10.43 20.35
CA LEU A 19 -14.39 -11.53 20.82
C LEU A 19 -15.13 -12.86 21.02
N THR A 20 -16.47 -12.83 20.94
CA THR A 20 -17.32 -14.02 20.97
C THR A 20 -18.09 -14.10 19.66
N ALA A 21 -18.16 -15.29 19.06
CA ALA A 21 -18.90 -15.51 17.83
C ALA A 21 -20.39 -15.17 18.00
N TYR A 22 -20.94 -14.44 17.06
CA TYR A 22 -22.35 -14.04 17.01
C TYR A 22 -22.92 -14.24 15.60
N GLN A 23 -24.23 -14.29 15.50
CA GLN A 23 -24.91 -14.25 14.19
C GLN A 23 -25.17 -12.79 13.81
N ASP A 24 -24.78 -12.41 12.59
CA ASP A 24 -25.09 -11.10 12.05
C ASP A 24 -26.58 -10.97 11.66
N ALA A 25 -26.98 -9.83 11.12
CA ALA A 25 -28.39 -9.54 10.78
C ALA A 25 -28.98 -10.48 9.71
N VAL A 26 -28.14 -11.23 8.97
CA VAL A 26 -28.55 -12.19 7.96
C VAL A 26 -28.28 -13.65 8.38
N GLY A 27 -27.92 -13.86 9.66
CA GLY A 27 -27.71 -15.18 10.26
C GLY A 27 -26.32 -15.78 10.03
N VAL A 28 -25.36 -15.01 9.50
CA VAL A 28 -23.99 -15.49 9.26
C VAL A 28 -23.18 -15.42 10.57
N LEU A 29 -22.58 -16.56 10.93
CA LEU A 29 -21.72 -16.66 12.12
C LEU A 29 -20.42 -15.88 11.91
N THR A 30 -20.20 -14.85 12.74
CA THR A 30 -19.16 -13.83 12.59
C THR A 30 -18.40 -13.65 13.89
N ILE A 31 -17.09 -13.37 13.82
CA ILE A 31 -16.23 -13.14 14.97
C ILE A 31 -15.10 -12.15 14.64
N GLY A 32 -14.48 -11.57 15.64
CA GLY A 32 -13.34 -10.66 15.50
C GLY A 32 -13.76 -9.34 14.84
N TYR A 33 -13.12 -9.00 13.76
CA TYR A 33 -13.39 -7.83 12.93
C TYR A 33 -14.22 -8.17 11.67
N GLY A 34 -15.20 -9.06 11.77
CA GLY A 34 -16.06 -9.42 10.65
C GLY A 34 -15.64 -10.70 9.92
N VAL A 35 -14.79 -11.52 10.52
CA VAL A 35 -14.36 -12.82 9.95
C VAL A 35 -15.50 -13.82 10.06
N THR A 36 -15.73 -14.58 8.99
CA THR A 36 -16.82 -15.58 8.86
C THR A 36 -16.28 -16.93 8.42
N ASN A 37 -17.16 -17.95 8.33
CA ASN A 37 -16.77 -19.26 7.80
C ASN A 37 -16.38 -19.24 6.30
N ALA A 38 -16.72 -18.19 5.55
CA ALA A 38 -16.17 -17.97 4.21
C ALA A 38 -14.66 -17.70 4.20
N ASP A 39 -14.07 -17.41 5.36
CA ASP A 39 -12.65 -17.16 5.55
C ASP A 39 -11.91 -18.35 6.18
N ALA A 40 -12.61 -19.48 6.43
CA ALA A 40 -12.08 -20.65 7.12
C ALA A 40 -10.80 -21.21 6.47
N SER A 41 -10.69 -21.19 5.15
CA SER A 41 -9.49 -21.61 4.42
C SER A 41 -8.30 -20.66 4.60
N VAL A 42 -8.57 -19.41 4.95
CA VAL A 42 -7.53 -18.38 5.18
C VAL A 42 -6.99 -18.48 6.61
N ILE A 43 -7.88 -18.58 7.59
CA ILE A 43 -7.55 -18.61 9.03
C ILE A 43 -7.28 -20.03 9.59
N GLY A 44 -7.42 -21.05 8.74
CA GLY A 44 -7.12 -22.45 9.12
C GLY A 44 -8.12 -23.12 10.06
N ARG A 45 -9.31 -22.52 10.28
CA ARG A 45 -10.34 -23.11 11.16
C ARG A 45 -11.75 -22.60 10.87
N HIS A 46 -12.75 -23.40 11.29
CA HIS A 46 -14.15 -23.00 11.29
C HIS A 46 -14.56 -22.28 12.56
N ILE A 47 -15.41 -21.26 12.41
CA ILE A 47 -16.05 -20.55 13.50
C ILE A 47 -17.27 -21.36 13.94
N THR A 48 -17.39 -21.59 15.26
CA THR A 48 -18.51 -22.31 15.85
C THR A 48 -19.31 -21.39 16.77
N PRO A 49 -20.61 -21.67 17.01
CA PRO A 49 -21.41 -20.90 17.95
C PRO A 49 -20.74 -20.83 19.33
N GLY A 50 -20.68 -19.64 19.92
CA GLY A 50 -20.08 -19.42 21.22
C GLY A 50 -18.53 -19.45 21.25
N MET A 51 -17.86 -19.63 20.11
CA MET A 51 -16.39 -19.55 20.02
C MET A 51 -15.92 -18.22 20.59
N LYS A 52 -14.84 -18.28 21.39
CA LYS A 52 -14.18 -17.07 21.94
C LYS A 52 -12.74 -17.00 21.45
N ILE A 53 -12.28 -15.81 21.14
CA ILE A 53 -10.90 -15.54 20.73
C ILE A 53 -10.32 -14.35 21.50
N SER A 54 -9.00 -14.26 21.53
CA SER A 54 -8.31 -13.09 22.06
C SER A 54 -8.32 -11.93 21.06
N ARG A 55 -8.08 -10.71 21.52
CA ARG A 55 -7.86 -9.55 20.64
C ARG A 55 -6.70 -9.81 19.67
N ALA A 56 -5.60 -10.39 20.13
CA ALA A 56 -4.44 -10.73 19.30
C ALA A 56 -4.84 -11.68 18.16
N THR A 57 -5.62 -12.74 18.45
CA THR A 57 -6.12 -13.68 17.45
C THR A 57 -7.05 -12.97 16.44
N ALA A 58 -7.92 -12.07 16.91
CA ALA A 58 -8.80 -11.30 16.01
C ALA A 58 -8.00 -10.40 15.05
N GLU A 59 -6.91 -9.80 15.55
CA GLU A 59 -6.02 -8.96 14.74
C GLU A 59 -5.22 -9.79 13.73
N GLU A 60 -4.69 -10.94 14.16
CA GLU A 60 -3.99 -11.88 13.29
C GLU A 60 -4.89 -12.35 12.13
N TRP A 61 -6.10 -12.81 12.43
CA TRP A 61 -7.05 -13.27 11.43
C TRP A 61 -7.48 -12.16 10.46
N LEU A 62 -7.69 -10.94 10.97
CA LEU A 62 -7.96 -9.79 10.11
C LEU A 62 -6.81 -9.58 9.12
N VAL A 63 -5.55 -9.51 9.61
CA VAL A 63 -4.38 -9.29 8.75
C VAL A 63 -4.22 -10.42 7.73
N GLU A 64 -4.43 -11.67 8.13
CA GLU A 64 -4.39 -12.82 7.20
C GLU A 64 -5.45 -12.71 6.09
N CYS A 65 -6.69 -12.36 6.44
CA CYS A 65 -7.75 -12.14 5.45
C CYS A 65 -7.40 -10.99 4.50
N LEU A 66 -6.86 -9.88 5.03
CA LEU A 66 -6.46 -8.75 4.21
C LEU A 66 -5.32 -9.12 3.26
N ASP A 67 -4.29 -9.81 3.73
CA ASP A 67 -3.11 -10.17 2.93
C ASP A 67 -3.42 -11.26 1.88
N LYS A 68 -4.20 -12.28 2.27
CA LYS A 68 -4.41 -13.46 1.41
C LYS A 68 -5.64 -13.35 0.50
N LYS A 69 -6.64 -12.55 0.85
CA LYS A 69 -7.91 -12.46 0.12
C LYS A 69 -8.17 -11.10 -0.52
N TYR A 70 -8.03 -10.00 0.21
CA TYR A 70 -8.47 -8.68 -0.27
C TYR A 70 -7.37 -7.87 -0.96
N MET A 71 -6.15 -7.85 -0.43
CA MET A 71 -5.03 -7.18 -1.09
C MET A 71 -4.74 -7.75 -2.49
N PRO A 72 -4.79 -9.06 -2.75
CA PRO A 72 -4.66 -9.59 -4.10
C PRO A 72 -5.69 -9.04 -5.10
N LEU A 73 -6.93 -8.73 -4.66
CA LEU A 73 -7.94 -8.11 -5.53
C LEU A 73 -7.53 -6.69 -5.95
N VAL A 74 -6.83 -5.96 -5.08
CA VAL A 74 -6.29 -4.62 -5.38
C VAL A 74 -5.08 -4.73 -6.28
N MET A 75 -4.14 -5.61 -5.94
CA MET A 75 -2.88 -5.78 -6.67
C MET A 75 -3.07 -6.34 -8.09
N LYS A 76 -4.21 -6.96 -8.39
CA LYS A 76 -4.57 -7.35 -9.75
C LYS A 76 -4.51 -6.20 -10.76
N TYR A 77 -4.70 -4.98 -10.30
CA TYR A 77 -4.68 -3.77 -11.14
C TYR A 77 -3.42 -2.94 -10.98
N ASP A 78 -2.42 -3.42 -10.23
CA ASP A 78 -1.21 -2.65 -9.92
C ASP A 78 -0.35 -2.36 -11.15
N ASN A 79 -0.34 -3.28 -12.13
CA ASN A 79 0.34 -3.08 -13.42
C ASN A 79 -0.24 -1.91 -14.25
N ILE A 80 -1.50 -1.51 -13.97
CA ILE A 80 -2.18 -0.38 -14.64
C ILE A 80 -1.99 0.91 -13.84
N TYR A 81 -2.18 0.82 -12.51
CA TYR A 81 -2.29 2.00 -11.67
C TYR A 81 -1.02 2.35 -10.90
N HIS A 82 -0.13 1.37 -10.64
CA HIS A 82 1.02 1.57 -9.76
C HIS A 82 0.59 2.22 -8.44
N TRP A 83 -0.21 1.48 -7.65
CA TRP A 83 -0.79 1.98 -6.43
C TRP A 83 0.26 2.42 -5.41
N THR A 84 0.05 3.58 -4.80
CA THR A 84 0.78 3.93 -3.58
C THR A 84 0.30 3.08 -2.41
N GLU A 85 1.06 3.03 -1.31
CA GLU A 85 0.64 2.28 -0.10
C GLU A 85 -0.70 2.78 0.45
N ASN A 86 -0.95 4.10 0.39
CA ASN A 86 -2.21 4.68 0.86
C ASN A 86 -3.38 4.34 -0.07
N GLU A 87 -3.18 4.43 -1.38
CA GLU A 87 -4.19 4.04 -2.37
C GLU A 87 -4.55 2.56 -2.23
N ALA A 88 -3.54 1.67 -2.18
CA ALA A 88 -3.77 0.24 -2.02
C ALA A 88 -4.47 -0.10 -0.69
N SER A 89 -4.08 0.56 0.42
CA SER A 89 -4.68 0.34 1.73
C SER A 89 -6.13 0.81 1.80
N ALA A 90 -6.44 1.96 1.21
CA ALA A 90 -7.82 2.45 1.10
C ALA A 90 -8.70 1.53 0.25
N LEU A 91 -8.16 1.05 -0.90
CA LEU A 91 -8.85 0.11 -1.77
C LEU A 91 -9.00 -1.28 -1.12
N CYS A 92 -8.06 -1.70 -0.29
CA CYS A 92 -8.16 -2.93 0.50
C CYS A 92 -9.31 -2.83 1.52
N SER A 93 -9.44 -1.68 2.22
CA SER A 93 -10.59 -1.42 3.09
C SER A 93 -11.91 -1.43 2.32
N PHE A 94 -11.94 -0.79 1.16
CA PHE A 94 -13.11 -0.81 0.27
C PHE A 94 -13.45 -2.24 -0.16
N ALA A 95 -12.47 -3.03 -0.60
CA ALA A 95 -12.67 -4.42 -1.01
C ALA A 95 -13.14 -5.30 0.15
N TYR A 96 -12.65 -5.07 1.36
CA TYR A 96 -13.09 -5.77 2.57
C TYR A 96 -14.59 -5.61 2.83
N ASN A 97 -15.12 -4.39 2.62
CA ASN A 97 -16.54 -4.09 2.84
C ASN A 97 -17.45 -4.46 1.65
N ILE A 98 -16.97 -4.27 0.40
CA ILE A 98 -17.80 -4.44 -0.82
C ILE A 98 -17.54 -5.78 -1.51
N GLY A 99 -16.42 -6.45 -1.20
CA GLY A 99 -16.03 -7.73 -1.80
C GLY A 99 -15.14 -7.58 -3.04
N SER A 100 -15.07 -6.42 -3.69
CA SER A 100 -14.31 -6.21 -4.93
C SER A 100 -14.07 -4.74 -5.23
N ILE A 101 -13.00 -4.44 -6.00
CA ILE A 101 -12.77 -3.11 -6.60
C ILE A 101 -13.05 -3.08 -8.10
N LYS A 102 -13.51 -4.20 -8.69
CA LYS A 102 -13.72 -4.35 -10.13
C LYS A 102 -14.64 -3.26 -10.70
N GLN A 103 -15.82 -3.09 -10.09
CA GLN A 103 -16.79 -2.07 -10.53
C GLN A 103 -16.30 -0.65 -10.23
N LEU A 104 -15.60 -0.44 -9.10
CA LEU A 104 -15.04 0.85 -8.74
C LEU A 104 -14.00 1.32 -9.76
N THR A 105 -13.13 0.42 -10.24
CA THR A 105 -12.10 0.71 -11.23
C THR A 105 -12.59 0.63 -12.67
N ASP A 106 -13.83 0.15 -12.90
CA ASP A 106 -14.35 -0.19 -14.23
C ASP A 106 -13.38 -1.12 -14.99
N ASN A 107 -12.99 -2.22 -14.34
CA ASN A 107 -12.01 -3.17 -14.87
C ASN A 107 -10.66 -2.52 -15.27
N GLY A 108 -10.23 -1.49 -14.56
CA GLY A 108 -8.96 -0.80 -14.84
C GLY A 108 -9.05 0.34 -15.86
N LYS A 109 -10.24 0.76 -16.26
CA LYS A 109 -10.43 1.82 -17.27
C LYS A 109 -10.54 3.23 -16.67
N ARG A 110 -10.94 3.37 -15.39
CA ARG A 110 -11.09 4.69 -14.76
C ARG A 110 -9.75 5.27 -14.34
N SER A 111 -9.62 6.60 -14.42
CA SER A 111 -8.47 7.28 -13.80
C SER A 111 -8.55 7.25 -12.27
N LYS A 112 -7.42 7.41 -11.59
CA LYS A 112 -7.32 7.48 -10.12
C LYS A 112 -8.24 8.56 -9.53
N ALA A 113 -8.33 9.73 -10.18
CA ALA A 113 -9.23 10.79 -9.73
C ALA A 113 -10.71 10.37 -9.79
N VAL A 114 -11.13 9.72 -10.87
CA VAL A 114 -12.51 9.21 -11.02
C VAL A 114 -12.80 8.10 -10.00
N ILE A 115 -11.83 7.23 -9.68
CA ILE A 115 -11.96 6.21 -8.64
C ILE A 115 -12.26 6.86 -7.30
N ALA A 116 -11.51 7.89 -6.90
CA ALA A 116 -11.71 8.62 -5.65
C ALA A 116 -13.12 9.23 -5.54
N GLU A 117 -13.65 9.79 -6.62
CA GLU A 117 -15.01 10.36 -6.63
C GLU A 117 -16.09 9.25 -6.61
N LYS A 118 -15.91 8.20 -7.40
CA LYS A 118 -16.87 7.09 -7.47
C LYS A 118 -16.95 6.29 -6.17
N MET A 119 -15.87 6.22 -5.39
CA MET A 119 -15.86 5.57 -4.08
C MET A 119 -16.99 6.07 -3.18
N LEU A 120 -17.28 7.36 -3.17
CA LEU A 120 -18.32 7.98 -2.34
C LEU A 120 -19.75 7.47 -2.65
N LEU A 121 -19.98 6.94 -3.84
CA LEU A 121 -21.30 6.43 -4.26
C LEU A 121 -21.66 5.06 -3.66
N TYR A 122 -20.69 4.34 -3.06
CA TYR A 122 -20.89 3.03 -2.43
C TYR A 122 -21.33 3.15 -0.98
N ASN A 123 -22.31 4.01 -0.73
CA ASN A 123 -22.82 4.34 0.61
C ASN A 123 -24.25 3.86 0.87
N LYS A 124 -24.76 2.93 0.05
CA LYS A 124 -26.13 2.41 0.15
C LYS A 124 -26.16 0.94 0.53
N ALA A 125 -27.16 0.55 1.32
CA ALA A 125 -27.57 -0.83 1.54
C ALA A 125 -29.10 -0.90 1.51
N GLY A 126 -29.66 -1.94 0.86
CA GLY A 126 -31.11 -2.04 0.64
C GLY A 126 -31.70 -0.83 -0.08
N GLY A 127 -30.96 -0.19 -0.99
CA GLY A 127 -31.37 1.01 -1.73
C GLY A 127 -31.31 2.31 -0.94
N LYS A 128 -31.08 2.28 0.38
CA LYS A 128 -31.04 3.46 1.27
C LYS A 128 -29.61 3.89 1.56
N VAL A 129 -29.37 5.21 1.59
CA VAL A 129 -28.09 5.78 2.04
C VAL A 129 -27.94 5.57 3.54
N LEU A 130 -26.79 4.99 3.96
CA LEU A 130 -26.47 4.78 5.37
C LEU A 130 -25.37 5.74 5.81
N ALA A 131 -25.58 6.43 6.92
CA ALA A 131 -24.62 7.40 7.47
C ALA A 131 -23.27 6.75 7.79
N GLY A 132 -23.25 5.52 8.33
CA GLY A 132 -22.04 4.75 8.60
C GLY A 132 -21.24 4.46 7.34
N LEU A 133 -21.89 4.03 6.26
CA LEU A 133 -21.22 3.79 4.97
C LEU A 133 -20.73 5.10 4.36
N THR A 134 -21.48 6.19 4.47
CA THR A 134 -21.06 7.51 4.00
C THR A 134 -19.77 7.95 4.73
N ARG A 135 -19.70 7.78 6.05
CA ARG A 135 -18.51 8.09 6.85
C ARG A 135 -17.32 7.21 6.43
N ARG A 136 -17.53 5.91 6.26
CA ARG A 136 -16.52 4.97 5.80
C ARG A 136 -15.95 5.36 4.43
N ARG A 137 -16.78 5.60 3.44
CA ARG A 137 -16.34 6.02 2.09
C ARG A 137 -15.55 7.34 2.12
N LYS A 138 -15.94 8.30 2.95
CA LYS A 138 -15.17 9.55 3.13
C LYS A 138 -13.79 9.27 3.72
N ALA A 139 -13.68 8.44 4.75
CA ALA A 139 -12.41 8.08 5.38
C ALA A 139 -11.51 7.29 4.41
N GLU A 140 -12.04 6.33 3.66
CA GLU A 140 -11.31 5.60 2.62
C GLU A 140 -10.81 6.54 1.52
N ARG A 141 -11.67 7.46 1.04
CA ARG A 141 -11.26 8.46 0.04
C ARG A 141 -10.18 9.39 0.57
N GLN A 142 -10.25 9.80 1.83
CA GLN A 142 -9.24 10.64 2.46
C GLN A 142 -7.88 9.93 2.51
N LEU A 143 -7.85 8.66 2.90
CA LEU A 143 -6.63 7.83 2.86
C LEU A 143 -6.14 7.64 1.43
N TYR A 144 -7.02 7.37 0.48
CA TYR A 144 -6.70 7.19 -0.94
C TYR A 144 -6.01 8.43 -1.54
N LEU A 145 -6.49 9.63 -1.21
CA LEU A 145 -5.96 10.90 -1.71
C LEU A 145 -4.76 11.41 -0.90
N LYS A 146 -4.43 10.76 0.22
CA LYS A 146 -3.31 11.16 1.06
C LYS A 146 -2.00 10.89 0.33
N SER A 147 -1.22 11.96 0.10
CA SER A 147 0.12 11.80 -0.49
C SER A 147 0.98 10.89 0.38
N SER A 148 1.67 9.95 -0.24
CA SER A 148 2.64 9.11 0.47
C SER A 148 3.98 9.83 0.55
N HIS A 149 4.64 9.68 1.70
CA HIS A 149 6.00 10.15 1.91
C HIS A 149 6.96 8.95 1.96
N TYR A 150 8.19 9.15 1.50
CA TYR A 150 9.20 8.12 1.63
C TYR A 150 9.51 7.86 3.11
N THR A 151 9.23 6.64 3.58
CA THR A 151 9.46 6.22 4.98
C THR A 151 10.83 5.60 5.20
N GLY A 152 11.58 5.35 4.12
CA GLY A 152 12.93 4.80 4.20
C GLY A 152 13.97 5.84 4.59
N THR A 153 15.17 5.36 4.97
CA THR A 153 16.30 6.23 5.27
C THR A 153 16.90 6.82 3.98
N PHE A 154 16.99 8.14 3.91
CA PHE A 154 17.66 8.82 2.79
C PHE A 154 19.17 8.49 2.77
N PRO A 155 19.79 8.41 1.58
CA PRO A 155 21.22 8.21 1.47
C PRO A 155 22.01 9.42 2.00
N THR A 156 23.17 9.17 2.62
CA THR A 156 24.19 10.18 2.89
C THR A 156 25.15 10.19 1.72
N LEU A 157 25.45 11.35 1.18
CA LEU A 157 26.40 11.47 0.05
C LEU A 157 27.84 11.27 0.52
N PRO A 158 28.72 10.70 -0.33
CA PRO A 158 30.14 10.56 -0.03
C PRO A 158 30.84 11.94 -0.06
N PRO A 159 32.09 12.05 0.42
CA PRO A 159 32.82 13.32 0.44
C PRO A 159 32.88 14.07 -0.90
N ARG A 160 32.93 13.36 -2.02
CA ARG A 160 32.87 13.96 -3.36
C ARG A 160 31.48 14.47 -3.78
N GLY A 161 30.43 14.26 -2.95
CA GLY A 161 29.10 14.82 -3.13
C GLY A 161 28.15 14.03 -4.03
N TYR A 162 28.52 12.89 -4.60
CA TYR A 162 27.67 12.08 -5.48
C TYR A 162 28.07 10.62 -5.57
N TYR A 163 27.11 9.77 -5.99
CA TYR A 163 27.31 8.37 -6.40
C TYR A 163 27.23 8.27 -7.93
N GLN A 164 28.04 7.39 -8.52
CA GLN A 164 28.14 7.18 -9.96
C GLN A 164 28.37 5.72 -10.32
N LEU A 165 28.28 5.41 -11.59
CA LEU A 165 28.59 4.09 -12.16
C LEU A 165 29.96 3.58 -11.67
N GLY A 166 30.00 2.35 -11.17
CA GLY A 166 31.20 1.73 -10.61
C GLY A 166 31.31 1.81 -9.09
N ASP A 167 30.49 2.61 -8.40
CA ASP A 167 30.48 2.68 -6.93
C ASP A 167 29.83 1.44 -6.31
N GLY A 168 30.25 1.10 -5.09
CA GLY A 168 29.74 -0.06 -4.36
C GLY A 168 30.40 -1.38 -4.74
N TYR A 169 31.27 -1.38 -5.76
CA TYR A 169 32.17 -2.48 -6.09
C TYR A 169 33.46 -2.41 -5.25
N GLU A 170 34.41 -3.32 -5.47
CA GLU A 170 35.60 -3.52 -4.63
C GLU A 170 36.31 -2.25 -4.17
N LYS A 171 36.56 -1.29 -5.08
CA LYS A 171 37.25 -0.01 -4.74
C LYS A 171 36.42 0.93 -3.84
N HIS A 172 35.11 0.77 -3.79
CA HIS A 172 34.17 1.65 -3.07
C HIS A 172 33.11 0.87 -2.31
N LYS A 173 33.46 -0.28 -1.78
CA LYS A 173 32.55 -1.19 -1.03
C LYS A 173 31.89 -0.51 0.16
N SER A 174 32.53 0.46 0.81
CA SER A 174 31.98 1.27 1.88
C SER A 174 30.73 2.07 1.48
N TYR A 175 30.51 2.31 0.20
CA TYR A 175 29.34 3.04 -0.32
C TYR A 175 28.10 2.17 -0.46
N ALA A 176 28.23 0.85 -0.41
CA ALA A 176 27.14 -0.10 -0.71
C ALA A 176 25.86 0.15 0.10
N THR A 177 26.00 0.47 1.39
CA THR A 177 24.82 0.75 2.26
C THR A 177 24.02 1.95 1.76
N ASN A 178 24.69 3.04 1.40
CA ASN A 178 24.01 4.23 0.89
C ASN A 178 23.51 4.06 -0.54
N ILE A 179 24.20 3.26 -1.36
CA ILE A 179 23.72 2.91 -2.70
C ILE A 179 22.42 2.07 -2.60
N LYS A 180 22.31 1.13 -1.65
CA LYS A 180 21.04 0.45 -1.36
C LYS A 180 19.91 1.43 -1.01
N ARG A 181 20.22 2.52 -0.29
CA ARG A 181 19.23 3.57 -0.01
C ARG A 181 18.84 4.34 -1.27
N VAL A 182 19.80 4.66 -2.16
CA VAL A 182 19.50 5.26 -3.49
C VAL A 182 18.61 4.34 -4.31
N GLN A 183 18.90 3.04 -4.37
CA GLN A 183 18.12 2.06 -5.10
C GLN A 183 16.69 1.94 -4.55
N LYS A 184 16.51 1.87 -3.22
CA LYS A 184 15.19 1.86 -2.58
C LYS A 184 14.41 3.15 -2.86
N LEU A 185 15.07 4.29 -2.79
CA LEU A 185 14.47 5.60 -3.06
C LEU A 185 14.04 5.71 -4.52
N ALA A 186 14.87 5.25 -5.47
CA ALA A 186 14.55 5.20 -6.89
C ALA A 186 13.35 4.28 -7.16
N ASN A 187 13.31 3.10 -6.52
CA ASN A 187 12.17 2.19 -6.62
C ASN A 187 10.88 2.86 -6.15
N TRP A 188 10.93 3.54 -5.00
CA TRP A 188 9.76 4.23 -4.46
C TRP A 188 9.28 5.39 -5.36
N ILE A 189 10.19 6.25 -5.86
CA ILE A 189 9.82 7.42 -6.67
C ILE A 189 9.32 7.00 -8.06
N LEU A 190 9.93 5.98 -8.66
CA LEU A 190 9.70 5.57 -10.05
C LEU A 190 8.74 4.38 -10.20
N ASP A 191 8.21 3.84 -9.09
CA ASP A 191 7.41 2.61 -9.11
C ASP A 191 8.11 1.45 -9.84
N ARG A 192 9.36 1.19 -9.46
CA ARG A 192 10.20 0.15 -10.09
C ARG A 192 10.60 -0.93 -9.10
N ASN A 193 11.06 -2.04 -9.63
CA ASN A 193 11.63 -3.14 -8.87
C ASN A 193 13.11 -3.33 -9.24
N LEU A 194 13.91 -2.26 -9.12
CA LEU A 194 15.36 -2.33 -9.25
C LEU A 194 15.93 -3.19 -8.13
N LYS A 195 16.84 -4.11 -8.44
CA LYS A 195 17.56 -4.92 -7.45
C LYS A 195 18.32 -4.02 -6.46
N VAL A 196 18.10 -4.24 -5.16
CA VAL A 196 18.74 -3.49 -4.07
C VAL A 196 19.97 -4.27 -3.59
N ASP A 197 21.06 -4.21 -4.34
CA ASP A 197 22.29 -4.95 -4.08
C ASP A 197 23.43 -4.09 -3.52
N GLY A 198 23.34 -2.76 -3.62
CA GLY A 198 24.37 -1.83 -3.18
C GLY A 198 25.46 -1.58 -4.23
N ALA A 199 25.27 -2.05 -5.44
CA ALA A 199 26.14 -1.78 -6.58
C ALA A 199 25.54 -0.69 -7.48
N TYR A 200 26.30 0.35 -7.75
CA TYR A 200 25.89 1.39 -8.70
C TYR A 200 26.25 0.96 -10.12
N GLY A 201 25.55 -0.07 -10.58
CA GLY A 201 25.69 -0.62 -11.94
C GLY A 201 24.88 0.16 -12.97
N PRO A 202 24.89 -0.32 -14.25
CA PRO A 202 24.12 0.32 -15.34
C PRO A 202 22.63 0.51 -15.02
N ASN A 203 22.00 -0.46 -14.37
CA ASN A 203 20.58 -0.38 -13.99
C ASN A 203 20.33 0.71 -12.94
N THR A 204 21.21 0.87 -11.96
CA THR A 204 21.12 1.94 -10.96
C THR A 204 21.35 3.31 -11.62
N SER A 205 22.34 3.43 -12.49
CA SER A 205 22.61 4.65 -13.27
C SER A 205 21.40 5.04 -14.13
N LYS A 206 20.80 4.08 -14.85
CA LYS A 206 19.58 4.30 -15.64
C LYS A 206 18.40 4.77 -14.76
N ALA A 207 18.21 4.16 -13.59
CA ALA A 207 17.17 4.61 -12.66
C ALA A 207 17.40 6.05 -12.20
N VAL A 208 18.64 6.44 -11.93
CA VAL A 208 18.99 7.82 -11.57
C VAL A 208 18.80 8.80 -12.73
N ILE A 209 19.12 8.40 -13.97
CA ILE A 209 18.78 9.18 -15.17
C ILE A 209 17.27 9.47 -15.24
N ASP A 210 16.45 8.46 -14.97
CA ASP A 210 14.99 8.64 -14.99
C ASP A 210 14.48 9.49 -13.82
N LEU A 211 15.10 9.41 -12.64
CA LEU A 211 14.85 10.37 -11.55
C LEU A 211 15.18 11.80 -11.96
N GLN A 212 16.34 12.00 -12.58
CA GLN A 212 16.78 13.32 -13.05
C GLN A 212 15.79 13.90 -14.06
N LYS A 213 15.34 13.09 -15.03
CA LYS A 213 14.29 13.48 -16.01
C LYS A 213 12.99 13.85 -15.30
N LYS A 214 12.54 13.01 -14.35
CA LYS A 214 11.30 13.25 -13.59
C LYS A 214 11.34 14.55 -12.80
N PHE A 215 12.51 14.93 -12.28
CA PHE A 215 12.71 16.14 -11.49
C PHE A 215 13.14 17.37 -12.32
N GLY A 216 13.29 17.24 -13.63
CA GLY A 216 13.79 18.33 -14.48
C GLY A 216 15.25 18.73 -14.18
N LEU A 217 16.06 17.77 -13.70
CA LEU A 217 17.47 17.99 -13.37
C LEU A 217 18.39 17.68 -14.57
N PRO A 218 19.63 18.21 -14.58
CA PRO A 218 20.64 17.78 -15.56
C PRO A 218 20.85 16.27 -15.51
N VAL A 219 20.78 15.65 -16.70
CA VAL A 219 20.79 14.19 -16.86
C VAL A 219 22.24 13.70 -17.07
N ASN A 220 22.85 13.13 -16.02
CA ASN A 220 24.21 12.61 -16.05
C ASN A 220 24.36 11.22 -15.41
N GLY A 221 23.28 10.66 -14.86
CA GLY A 221 23.27 9.36 -14.20
C GLY A 221 23.99 9.32 -12.84
N CYS A 222 24.38 10.46 -12.29
CA CYS A 222 25.00 10.56 -10.95
C CYS A 222 23.97 11.00 -9.91
N PHE A 223 23.88 10.30 -8.78
CA PHE A 223 23.00 10.69 -7.67
C PHE A 223 23.73 11.66 -6.75
N GLY A 224 23.53 12.94 -6.93
CA GLY A 224 24.16 14.01 -6.16
C GLY A 224 23.17 14.83 -5.33
N LYS A 225 23.64 15.98 -4.81
CA LYS A 225 22.90 16.86 -3.92
C LYS A 225 21.53 17.26 -4.47
N LYS A 226 21.44 17.68 -5.75
CA LYS A 226 20.18 18.07 -6.40
C LYS A 226 19.18 16.93 -6.45
N CYS A 227 19.62 15.67 -6.76
CA CYS A 227 18.76 14.51 -6.73
C CYS A 227 18.23 14.23 -5.32
N LEU A 228 19.11 14.33 -4.30
CA LEU A 228 18.74 14.08 -2.91
C LEU A 228 17.72 15.12 -2.41
N GLU A 229 17.92 16.40 -2.69
CA GLU A 229 17.00 17.48 -2.31
C GLU A 229 15.64 17.33 -3.01
N ALA A 230 15.62 17.10 -4.32
CA ALA A 230 14.38 16.85 -5.06
C ALA A 230 13.64 15.63 -4.53
N SER A 231 14.36 14.55 -4.17
CA SER A 231 13.77 13.34 -3.61
C SER A 231 13.17 13.56 -2.21
N ARG A 232 13.78 14.40 -1.37
CA ARG A 232 13.25 14.74 -0.03
C ARG A 232 11.95 15.53 -0.10
N ASN A 233 11.80 16.36 -1.11
CA ASN A 233 10.63 17.19 -1.33
C ASN A 233 9.55 16.49 -2.15
N TYR A 234 9.85 15.31 -2.70
CA TYR A 234 8.91 14.56 -3.52
C TYR A 234 7.81 13.92 -2.67
N LYS A 235 6.59 14.14 -3.08
CA LYS A 235 5.38 13.52 -2.53
C LYS A 235 4.72 12.70 -3.65
N LYS A 236 4.39 11.48 -3.35
CA LYS A 236 3.75 10.55 -4.27
C LYS A 236 2.24 10.60 -4.11
#